data_320a044e6a459e572f2c6951fd81c801
#
_entry.id   320a044e6a459e572f2c6951fd81c801
#
_cell.length_a   1.000
_cell.length_b   1.000
_cell.length_c   1.000
_cell.angle_alpha   90.00
_cell.angle_beta   90.00
_cell.angle_gamma   90.00
#
_symmetry.space_group_name_H-M   'P 1'
#
loop_
_entity.id
_entity.type
_entity.pdbx_description
1 polymer ?
#
loop_
_entity_poly.entity_id
_entity_poly.type
_entity_poly.pdbx_seq_one_letter_code
_entity_poly.pdbx_strand_id
1 'polypeptide(L)'
;MTEIHDYSKRLERFRRNLSKHEYGSLALRFLDHLGALGLSKSRITKYAEHLLPLLKILDVDPSVAAREDVERVVAWINSQPWKEWTKRDYKLVLRKFIQYVKVGDCSRTAPMPEEVRWISLRVKQKDSRITPEALLSKEDFEAIVKATDNPRDKALVYVLFEAALRPGELLGMTVGSVEFKDKYCLITVNGKTGIKSIPLVSSFMPLLRWLKEHPDRDNPNAPLWCSLSTNYKGGRLSYRHFRLLIKRLAKKAELKKDVWPYLFRHSMLTNLAKVFTEARLEQFAGWVHGSEMSRRYVHFSARDLEDAVLELHGLKKPDDSGGLLRLVECPRCGAQNSPGTVYCSLCGFVLDKEMVIELNEREREKDEEVIRRLEELAKRLEALEETFHHVFGVKAESYRKPDSSSS
;
A
#
# COMPACT_ATOMS: atom_id res chain seq x y z
N MET A 1 -3.54 12.64 -16.58
CA MET A 1 -3.00 11.71 -15.56
C MET A 1 -1.86 12.41 -14.84
N THR A 2 -1.98 12.64 -13.54
CA THR A 2 -0.96 13.36 -12.75
C THR A 2 0.32 12.51 -12.72
N GLU A 3 1.45 13.12 -13.10
CA GLU A 3 2.74 12.42 -13.15
C GLU A 3 3.26 12.23 -11.72
N ILE A 4 3.04 11.06 -11.13
CA ILE A 4 3.53 10.70 -9.77
C ILE A 4 5.03 10.36 -9.75
N HIS A 5 5.60 10.16 -10.93
CA HIS A 5 7.03 9.95 -11.16
C HIS A 5 7.57 11.08 -12.01
N ASP A 6 8.68 11.66 -11.64
CA ASP A 6 9.34 12.70 -12.45
C ASP A 6 10.08 12.05 -13.64
N TYR A 7 9.28 11.55 -14.61
CA TYR A 7 9.83 10.95 -15.82
C TYR A 7 10.58 11.95 -16.68
N SER A 8 10.19 13.23 -16.65
CA SER A 8 10.83 14.29 -17.42
C SER A 8 12.28 14.46 -16.99
N LYS A 9 12.55 14.73 -15.70
CA LYS A 9 13.92 14.85 -15.17
C LYS A 9 14.73 13.57 -15.32
N ARG A 10 14.09 12.39 -15.14
CA ARG A 10 14.77 11.11 -15.34
C ARG A 10 15.19 10.91 -16.80
N LEU A 11 14.31 11.20 -17.75
CA LEU A 11 14.58 11.08 -19.17
C LEU A 11 15.71 12.02 -19.58
N GLU A 12 15.67 13.29 -19.17
CA GLU A 12 16.73 14.27 -19.43
C GLU A 12 18.10 13.79 -18.89
N ARG A 13 18.13 13.23 -17.68
CA ARG A 13 19.35 12.66 -17.12
C ARG A 13 19.90 11.51 -17.96
N PHE A 14 19.03 10.58 -18.38
CA PHE A 14 19.46 9.46 -19.23
C PHE A 14 19.89 9.93 -20.62
N ARG A 15 19.20 10.89 -21.24
CA ARG A 15 19.61 11.49 -22.51
C ARG A 15 20.97 12.13 -22.41
N ARG A 16 21.24 12.90 -21.34
CA ARG A 16 22.55 13.51 -21.07
C ARG A 16 23.66 12.45 -20.88
N ASN A 17 23.37 11.32 -20.27
CA ASN A 17 24.34 10.24 -20.11
C ASN A 17 24.60 9.52 -21.43
N LEU A 18 23.55 9.28 -22.23
CA LEU A 18 23.67 8.70 -23.55
C LEU A 18 24.45 9.58 -24.51
N SER A 19 24.27 10.92 -24.47
CA SER A 19 24.99 11.84 -25.37
C SER A 19 26.50 11.82 -25.20
N LYS A 20 27.02 11.28 -24.10
CA LYS A 20 28.46 11.13 -23.83
C LYS A 20 29.04 9.84 -24.41
N HIS A 21 28.23 8.94 -24.92
CA HIS A 21 28.65 7.67 -25.50
C HIS A 21 28.96 7.86 -26.99
N GLU A 22 29.90 7.13 -27.54
CA GLU A 22 30.29 7.19 -28.95
C GLU A 22 29.06 7.07 -29.88
N TYR A 23 28.17 6.11 -29.64
CA TYR A 23 26.93 5.90 -30.39
C TYR A 23 25.72 6.64 -29.78
N GLY A 24 25.99 7.64 -28.95
CA GLY A 24 24.95 8.39 -28.23
C GLY A 24 23.96 9.12 -29.14
N SER A 25 24.46 9.69 -30.24
CA SER A 25 23.61 10.37 -31.22
C SER A 25 22.58 9.45 -31.87
N LEU A 26 22.97 8.21 -32.13
CA LEU A 26 22.09 7.17 -32.69
C LEU A 26 21.03 6.74 -31.66
N ALA A 27 21.46 6.56 -30.40
CA ALA A 27 20.55 6.25 -29.30
C ALA A 27 19.52 7.35 -29.06
N LEU A 28 19.92 8.64 -29.15
CA LEU A 28 19.02 9.77 -28.99
C LEU A 28 17.99 9.84 -30.11
N ARG A 29 18.41 9.65 -31.38
CA ARG A 29 17.46 9.58 -32.51
C ARG A 29 16.46 8.44 -32.36
N PHE A 30 16.92 7.27 -31.87
CA PHE A 30 15.99 6.17 -31.54
C PHE A 30 14.95 6.56 -30.50
N LEU A 31 15.33 7.26 -29.41
CA LEU A 31 14.39 7.73 -28.40
C LEU A 31 13.38 8.75 -28.96
N ASP A 32 13.83 9.61 -29.86
CA ASP A 32 12.96 10.58 -30.55
C ASP A 32 11.98 9.87 -31.50
N HIS A 33 12.44 8.85 -32.21
CA HIS A 33 11.59 7.98 -33.04
C HIS A 33 10.52 7.27 -32.22
N LEU A 34 10.87 6.73 -31.03
CA LEU A 34 9.88 6.16 -30.12
C LEU A 34 8.82 7.19 -29.68
N GLY A 35 9.22 8.45 -29.51
CA GLY A 35 8.30 9.57 -29.26
C GLY A 35 7.36 9.81 -30.43
N ALA A 36 7.88 9.84 -31.65
CA ALA A 36 7.10 9.98 -32.88
C ALA A 36 6.10 8.80 -33.09
N LEU A 37 6.46 7.60 -32.66
CA LEU A 37 5.56 6.43 -32.63
C LEU A 37 4.49 6.51 -31.51
N GLY A 38 4.42 7.59 -30.73
CA GLY A 38 3.40 7.81 -29.70
C GLY A 38 3.65 7.04 -28.40
N LEU A 39 4.87 6.56 -28.14
CA LEU A 39 5.15 5.90 -26.87
C LEU A 39 5.08 6.89 -25.70
N SER A 40 4.52 6.45 -24.58
CA SER A 40 4.46 7.28 -23.38
C SER A 40 5.85 7.64 -22.85
N LYS A 41 5.98 8.82 -22.25
CA LYS A 41 7.23 9.31 -21.64
C LYS A 41 7.86 8.31 -20.66
N SER A 42 7.04 7.63 -19.85
CA SER A 42 7.49 6.58 -18.93
C SER A 42 8.15 5.41 -19.66
N ARG A 43 7.60 5.02 -20.82
CA ARG A 43 8.15 3.93 -21.62
C ARG A 43 9.45 4.34 -22.31
N ILE A 44 9.52 5.53 -22.86
CA ILE A 44 10.76 6.09 -23.44
C ILE A 44 11.86 6.20 -22.37
N THR A 45 11.52 6.67 -21.14
CA THR A 45 12.47 6.70 -20.02
C THR A 45 13.04 5.32 -19.70
N LYS A 46 12.23 4.27 -19.74
CA LYS A 46 12.67 2.90 -19.53
C LYS A 46 13.63 2.43 -20.63
N TYR A 47 13.36 2.78 -21.89
CA TYR A 47 14.26 2.49 -22.99
C TYR A 47 15.61 3.22 -22.82
N ALA A 48 15.58 4.50 -22.49
CA ALA A 48 16.79 5.29 -22.23
C ALA A 48 17.64 4.74 -21.09
N GLU A 49 16.99 4.24 -20.02
CA GLU A 49 17.66 3.62 -18.88
C GLU A 49 18.43 2.35 -19.26
N HIS A 50 17.87 1.54 -20.17
CA HIS A 50 18.47 0.26 -20.57
C HIS A 50 19.49 0.38 -21.69
N LEU A 51 19.42 1.43 -22.51
CA LEU A 51 20.31 1.60 -23.68
C LEU A 51 21.79 1.75 -23.30
N LEU A 52 22.11 2.57 -22.31
CA LEU A 52 23.51 2.84 -21.96
C LEU A 52 24.28 1.57 -21.53
N PRO A 53 23.77 0.71 -20.65
CA PRO A 53 24.40 -0.58 -20.37
C PRO A 53 24.54 -1.47 -21.60
N LEU A 54 23.50 -1.51 -22.47
CA LEU A 54 23.53 -2.33 -23.67
C LEU A 54 24.60 -1.87 -24.67
N LEU A 55 24.73 -0.56 -24.90
CA LEU A 55 25.75 0.02 -25.77
C LEU A 55 27.17 -0.27 -25.29
N LYS A 56 27.41 -0.24 -23.98
CA LYS A 56 28.72 -0.56 -23.40
C LYS A 56 29.14 -2.01 -23.60
N ILE A 57 28.17 -2.94 -23.68
CA ILE A 57 28.46 -4.37 -23.86
C ILE A 57 28.50 -4.73 -25.35
N LEU A 58 27.75 -4.03 -26.18
CA LEU A 58 27.74 -4.23 -27.62
C LEU A 58 29.14 -3.94 -28.22
N ASP A 59 29.79 -2.84 -27.76
CA ASP A 59 31.17 -2.44 -28.05
C ASP A 59 31.55 -2.43 -29.56
N VAL A 60 30.57 -2.28 -30.43
CA VAL A 60 30.70 -2.11 -31.88
C VAL A 60 29.66 -1.11 -32.36
N ASP A 61 29.87 -0.52 -33.55
CA ASP A 61 28.86 0.33 -34.17
C ASP A 61 27.56 -0.48 -34.37
N PRO A 62 26.44 -0.07 -33.75
CA PRO A 62 25.17 -0.77 -33.88
C PRO A 62 24.67 -0.91 -35.33
N SER A 63 25.15 -0.07 -36.26
CA SER A 63 24.76 -0.14 -37.68
C SER A 63 25.36 -1.33 -38.43
N VAL A 64 26.56 -1.75 -38.01
CA VAL A 64 27.27 -2.89 -38.57
C VAL A 64 27.27 -4.13 -37.67
N ALA A 65 26.68 -4.03 -36.48
CA ALA A 65 26.63 -5.13 -35.52
C ALA A 65 26.11 -6.42 -36.19
N ALA A 66 26.88 -7.49 -36.06
CA ALA A 66 26.53 -8.81 -36.57
C ALA A 66 25.72 -9.61 -35.53
N ARG A 67 25.24 -10.77 -35.89
CA ARG A 67 24.49 -11.65 -35.00
C ARG A 67 25.30 -12.06 -33.79
N GLU A 68 26.58 -12.34 -33.97
CA GLU A 68 27.52 -12.75 -32.90
C GLU A 68 27.69 -11.67 -31.85
N ASP A 69 27.70 -10.39 -32.24
CA ASP A 69 27.75 -9.25 -31.32
C ASP A 69 26.49 -9.18 -30.47
N VAL A 70 25.33 -9.37 -31.08
CA VAL A 70 24.04 -9.41 -30.40
C VAL A 70 23.94 -10.62 -29.47
N GLU A 71 24.46 -11.79 -29.88
CA GLU A 71 24.52 -12.99 -29.03
C GLU A 71 25.34 -12.76 -27.76
N ARG A 72 26.50 -12.09 -27.89
CA ARG A 72 27.34 -11.69 -26.74
C ARG A 72 26.54 -10.81 -25.75
N VAL A 73 25.80 -9.80 -26.23
CA VAL A 73 24.97 -8.94 -25.36
C VAL A 73 23.85 -9.74 -24.71
N VAL A 74 23.19 -10.63 -25.43
CA VAL A 74 22.11 -11.48 -24.87
C VAL A 74 22.66 -12.47 -23.84
N ALA A 75 23.83 -13.05 -24.07
CA ALA A 75 24.53 -13.90 -23.10
C ALA A 75 24.81 -13.13 -21.80
N TRP A 76 25.34 -11.90 -21.93
CA TRP A 76 25.54 -11.02 -20.77
C TRP A 76 24.22 -10.71 -20.04
N ILE A 77 23.11 -10.38 -20.75
CA ILE A 77 21.80 -10.18 -20.10
C ILE A 77 21.38 -11.42 -19.32
N ASN A 78 21.57 -12.61 -19.88
CA ASN A 78 21.17 -13.87 -19.25
C ASN A 78 22.02 -14.19 -17.98
N SER A 79 23.30 -13.82 -17.97
CA SER A 79 24.20 -14.05 -16.83
C SER A 79 23.91 -13.12 -15.65
N GLN A 80 23.17 -12.03 -15.84
CA GLN A 80 22.90 -11.08 -14.75
C GLN A 80 21.96 -11.70 -13.69
N PRO A 81 22.15 -11.37 -12.39
CA PRO A 81 21.28 -11.83 -11.29
C PRO A 81 19.95 -11.08 -11.25
N TRP A 82 19.36 -10.81 -12.40
CA TRP A 82 18.12 -10.07 -12.53
C TRP A 82 16.91 -11.01 -12.65
N LYS A 83 15.73 -10.48 -12.24
CA LYS A 83 14.47 -11.17 -12.48
C LYS A 83 14.23 -11.33 -13.99
N GLU A 84 13.62 -12.43 -14.39
CA GLU A 84 13.35 -12.77 -15.81
C GLU A 84 12.61 -11.65 -16.56
N TRP A 85 11.70 -10.93 -15.89
CA TRP A 85 11.04 -9.76 -16.48
C TRP A 85 12.00 -8.62 -16.79
N THR A 86 13.03 -8.39 -15.96
CA THR A 86 14.07 -7.40 -16.21
C THR A 86 14.94 -7.82 -17.40
N LYS A 87 15.36 -9.08 -17.45
CA LYS A 87 16.11 -9.63 -18.61
C LYS A 87 15.31 -9.49 -19.90
N ARG A 88 14.03 -9.82 -19.88
CA ARG A 88 13.10 -9.62 -21.01
C ARG A 88 13.07 -8.17 -21.48
N ASP A 89 13.01 -7.23 -20.56
CA ASP A 89 12.95 -5.80 -20.88
C ASP A 89 14.23 -5.33 -21.57
N TYR A 90 15.40 -5.75 -21.10
CA TYR A 90 16.68 -5.50 -21.75
C TYR A 90 16.73 -6.10 -23.17
N LYS A 91 16.32 -7.36 -23.33
CA LYS A 91 16.21 -8.02 -24.64
C LYS A 91 15.26 -7.28 -25.59
N LEU A 92 14.13 -6.79 -25.08
CA LEU A 92 13.17 -6.01 -25.87
C LEU A 92 13.79 -4.68 -26.36
N VAL A 93 14.52 -3.98 -25.49
CA VAL A 93 15.19 -2.71 -25.83
C VAL A 93 16.27 -2.95 -26.87
N LEU A 94 17.14 -3.95 -26.67
CA LEU A 94 18.16 -4.35 -27.63
C LEU A 94 17.55 -4.66 -29.00
N ARG A 95 16.54 -5.52 -29.05
CA ARG A 95 15.82 -5.91 -30.27
C ARG A 95 15.24 -4.72 -31.02
N LYS A 96 14.59 -3.79 -30.30
CA LYS A 96 13.98 -2.59 -30.89
C LYS A 96 15.02 -1.57 -31.35
N PHE A 97 16.11 -1.44 -30.62
CA PHE A 97 17.21 -0.55 -30.98
C PHE A 97 17.93 -1.00 -32.25
N ILE A 98 18.33 -2.26 -32.34
CA ILE A 98 18.97 -2.83 -33.55
C ILE A 98 17.99 -2.79 -34.73
N GLN A 99 16.71 -3.09 -34.51
CA GLN A 99 15.67 -2.95 -35.57
C GLN A 99 15.65 -1.53 -36.12
N TYR A 100 15.60 -0.52 -35.26
CA TYR A 100 15.62 0.88 -35.69
C TYR A 100 16.89 1.24 -36.46
N VAL A 101 18.03 0.82 -35.97
CA VAL A 101 19.32 1.15 -36.58
C VAL A 101 19.48 0.54 -37.96
N LYS A 102 19.07 -0.74 -38.14
CA LYS A 102 19.18 -1.48 -39.41
C LYS A 102 18.10 -1.12 -40.43
N VAL A 103 16.90 -0.79 -40.00
CA VAL A 103 15.71 -0.63 -40.84
C VAL A 103 15.23 0.82 -40.93
N GLY A 104 15.65 1.68 -39.97
CA GLY A 104 15.14 3.05 -39.83
C GLY A 104 13.80 3.15 -39.10
N ASP A 105 13.15 2.03 -38.79
CA ASP A 105 11.87 1.93 -38.11
C ASP A 105 11.84 0.78 -37.10
N CYS A 106 11.12 0.94 -36.00
CA CYS A 106 10.87 -0.12 -35.04
C CYS A 106 9.39 -0.25 -34.67
N SER A 107 8.47 0.17 -35.55
CA SER A 107 7.02 -0.02 -35.41
C SER A 107 6.67 -1.53 -35.39
N ARG A 108 5.39 -1.84 -35.17
CA ARG A 108 4.94 -3.23 -35.17
C ARG A 108 4.97 -3.86 -36.58
N THR A 109 4.82 -3.06 -37.63
CA THR A 109 4.79 -3.45 -39.02
C THR A 109 6.17 -3.48 -39.68
N ALA A 110 7.17 -2.83 -39.08
CA ALA A 110 8.53 -2.80 -39.59
C ALA A 110 9.16 -4.21 -39.61
N PRO A 111 9.94 -4.56 -40.62
CA PRO A 111 10.60 -5.86 -40.71
C PRO A 111 11.58 -6.06 -39.59
N MET A 112 11.76 -7.30 -39.18
CA MET A 112 12.67 -7.66 -38.10
C MET A 112 13.99 -8.18 -38.66
N PRO A 113 15.13 -7.50 -38.40
CA PRO A 113 16.45 -7.93 -38.82
C PRO A 113 16.80 -9.33 -38.33
N GLU A 114 17.57 -10.08 -39.10
CA GLU A 114 17.94 -11.46 -38.74
C GLU A 114 18.79 -11.54 -37.51
N GLU A 115 19.63 -10.52 -37.26
CA GLU A 115 20.51 -10.42 -36.12
C GLU A 115 19.76 -10.45 -34.79
N VAL A 116 18.48 -10.04 -34.76
CA VAL A 116 17.65 -9.95 -33.54
C VAL A 116 16.36 -10.76 -33.59
N ARG A 117 16.00 -11.35 -34.74
CA ARG A 117 14.72 -12.10 -34.92
C ARG A 117 14.62 -13.29 -33.98
N TRP A 118 15.73 -13.96 -33.71
CA TRP A 118 15.84 -15.14 -32.84
C TRP A 118 15.63 -14.84 -31.36
N ILE A 119 15.73 -13.57 -30.91
CA ILE A 119 15.63 -13.21 -29.50
C ILE A 119 14.23 -13.50 -28.98
N SER A 120 14.10 -14.49 -28.10
CA SER A 120 12.86 -14.81 -27.43
C SER A 120 12.56 -13.82 -26.28
N LEU A 121 11.33 -13.29 -26.27
CA LEU A 121 10.81 -12.42 -25.22
C LEU A 121 9.84 -13.17 -24.28
N ARG A 122 9.73 -14.49 -24.39
CA ARG A 122 8.89 -15.31 -23.51
C ARG A 122 9.52 -15.39 -22.13
N VAL A 123 8.72 -15.16 -21.09
CA VAL A 123 9.12 -15.35 -19.70
C VAL A 123 8.43 -16.60 -19.18
N LYS A 124 9.21 -17.55 -18.67
CA LYS A 124 8.64 -18.73 -18.01
C LYS A 124 7.97 -18.26 -16.69
N GLN A 125 6.68 -18.50 -16.58
CA GLN A 125 5.79 -17.93 -15.56
C GLN A 125 6.00 -18.51 -14.13
N LYS A 126 6.96 -19.41 -13.92
CA LYS A 126 7.09 -20.17 -12.67
C LYS A 126 7.38 -19.33 -11.42
N ASP A 127 8.00 -18.14 -11.54
CA ASP A 127 8.59 -17.43 -10.38
C ASP A 127 7.86 -16.13 -9.97
N SER A 128 6.71 -15.81 -10.54
CA SER A 128 6.06 -14.52 -10.28
C SER A 128 4.65 -14.61 -9.69
N ARG A 129 4.22 -15.78 -9.25
CA ARG A 129 2.90 -15.92 -8.62
C ARG A 129 2.98 -15.43 -7.18
N ILE A 130 2.14 -14.47 -6.84
CA ILE A 130 1.89 -14.11 -5.45
C ILE A 130 1.17 -15.30 -4.84
N THR A 131 1.76 -15.92 -3.81
CA THR A 131 1.10 -17.03 -3.11
C THR A 131 0.01 -16.50 -2.17
N PRO A 132 -1.01 -17.28 -1.84
CA PRO A 132 -2.05 -16.87 -0.88
C PRO A 132 -1.48 -16.39 0.45
N GLU A 133 -0.40 -17.03 0.94
CA GLU A 133 0.26 -16.71 2.21
C GLU A 133 0.96 -15.34 2.19
N ALA A 134 1.34 -14.85 1.00
CA ALA A 134 1.93 -13.53 0.83
C ALA A 134 0.88 -12.40 0.86
N LEU A 135 -0.41 -12.73 0.68
CA LEU A 135 -1.49 -11.74 0.72
C LEU A 135 -1.70 -11.22 2.15
N LEU A 136 -2.22 -10.00 2.27
CA LEU A 136 -2.60 -9.42 3.55
C LEU A 136 -3.88 -10.08 4.08
N SER A 137 -3.81 -10.60 5.29
CA SER A 137 -4.99 -11.04 6.04
C SER A 137 -5.72 -9.84 6.67
N LYS A 138 -6.84 -10.12 7.33
CA LYS A 138 -7.58 -9.12 8.12
C LYS A 138 -6.71 -8.57 9.26
N GLU A 139 -6.04 -9.46 9.96
CA GLU A 139 -5.16 -9.15 11.09
C GLU A 139 -3.96 -8.30 10.63
N ASP A 140 -3.32 -8.64 9.50
CA ASP A 140 -2.26 -7.84 8.90
C ASP A 140 -2.73 -6.40 8.59
N PHE A 141 -3.94 -6.27 8.01
CA PHE A 141 -4.51 -4.97 7.69
C PHE A 141 -4.80 -4.15 8.95
N GLU A 142 -5.43 -4.75 9.96
CA GLU A 142 -5.74 -4.10 11.23
C GLU A 142 -4.46 -3.67 11.97
N ALA A 143 -3.42 -4.50 11.97
CA ALA A 143 -2.12 -4.16 12.53
C ALA A 143 -1.47 -2.96 11.82
N ILE A 144 -1.54 -2.91 10.48
CA ILE A 144 -1.05 -1.75 9.71
C ILE A 144 -1.85 -0.49 10.07
N VAL A 145 -3.18 -0.58 10.19
CA VAL A 145 -4.04 0.55 10.57
C VAL A 145 -3.72 1.05 11.97
N LYS A 146 -3.54 0.15 12.94
CA LYS A 146 -3.13 0.49 14.33
C LYS A 146 -1.75 1.17 14.35
N ALA A 147 -0.84 0.80 13.46
CA ALA A 147 0.50 1.38 13.37
C ALA A 147 0.54 2.81 12.78
N THR A 148 -0.60 3.35 12.31
CA THR A 148 -0.65 4.72 11.75
C THR A 148 -0.65 5.79 12.86
N ASP A 149 0.14 6.85 12.65
CA ASP A 149 0.33 7.91 13.66
C ASP A 149 -0.55 9.15 13.42
N ASN A 150 -1.20 9.26 12.26
CA ASN A 150 -1.97 10.46 11.91
C ASN A 150 -3.18 10.11 11.01
N PRO A 151 -4.21 10.97 10.96
CA PRO A 151 -5.43 10.73 10.20
C PRO A 151 -5.23 10.56 8.69
N ARG A 152 -4.25 11.28 8.08
CA ARG A 152 -3.93 11.15 6.65
C ARG A 152 -3.48 9.72 6.33
N ASP A 153 -2.49 9.21 7.07
CA ASP A 153 -1.90 7.90 6.81
C ASP A 153 -2.93 6.79 7.05
N LYS A 154 -3.78 6.97 8.09
CA LYS A 154 -4.89 6.06 8.37
C LYS A 154 -5.89 6.01 7.23
N ALA A 155 -6.40 7.15 6.79
CA ALA A 155 -7.34 7.23 5.67
C ALA A 155 -6.73 6.69 4.37
N LEU A 156 -5.45 6.98 4.11
CA LEU A 156 -4.73 6.48 2.94
C LEU A 156 -4.66 4.96 2.91
N VAL A 157 -4.37 4.31 4.04
CA VAL A 157 -4.30 2.85 4.15
C VAL A 157 -5.68 2.22 3.91
N TYR A 158 -6.74 2.78 4.50
CA TYR A 158 -8.11 2.30 4.27
C TYR A 158 -8.50 2.40 2.79
N VAL A 159 -8.34 3.57 2.18
CA VAL A 159 -8.69 3.78 0.75
C VAL A 159 -7.86 2.91 -0.17
N LEU A 160 -6.55 2.79 0.09
CA LEU A 160 -5.67 1.93 -0.70
C LEU A 160 -6.15 0.48 -0.70
N PHE A 161 -6.58 -0.02 0.44
CA PHE A 161 -7.03 -1.39 0.60
C PHE A 161 -8.45 -1.58 0.05
N GLU A 162 -9.43 -0.85 0.56
CA GLU A 162 -10.85 -1.02 0.23
C GLU A 162 -11.13 -0.80 -1.26
N ALA A 163 -10.57 0.26 -1.84
CA ALA A 163 -10.75 0.56 -3.27
C ALA A 163 -9.82 -0.22 -4.21
N ALA A 164 -8.91 -1.02 -3.67
CA ALA A 164 -7.91 -1.76 -4.44
C ALA A 164 -7.20 -0.91 -5.50
N LEU A 165 -6.89 0.35 -5.20
CA LEU A 165 -6.36 1.32 -6.16
C LEU A 165 -4.94 0.97 -6.61
N ARG A 166 -4.63 1.31 -7.87
CA ARG A 166 -3.23 1.42 -8.28
C ARG A 166 -2.59 2.62 -7.56
N PRO A 167 -1.30 2.55 -7.21
CA PRO A 167 -0.61 3.68 -6.56
C PRO A 167 -0.78 5.02 -7.27
N GLY A 168 -0.82 5.01 -8.61
CA GLY A 168 -1.03 6.22 -9.40
C GLY A 168 -2.45 6.78 -9.31
N GLU A 169 -3.45 5.91 -9.21
CA GLU A 169 -4.85 6.30 -9.01
C GLU A 169 -5.01 6.94 -7.62
N LEU A 170 -4.48 6.28 -6.58
CA LEU A 170 -4.50 6.80 -5.21
C LEU A 170 -3.83 8.17 -5.11
N LEU A 171 -2.56 8.25 -5.48
CA LEU A 171 -1.78 9.48 -5.35
C LEU A 171 -2.26 10.61 -6.27
N GLY A 172 -3.01 10.27 -7.33
CA GLY A 172 -3.64 11.23 -8.21
C GLY A 172 -4.90 11.89 -7.65
N MET A 173 -5.47 11.38 -6.56
CA MET A 173 -6.71 11.91 -5.97
C MET A 173 -6.53 13.35 -5.48
N THR A 174 -7.62 14.11 -5.59
CA THR A 174 -7.76 15.45 -5.02
C THR A 174 -8.87 15.45 -3.96
N VAL A 175 -9.00 16.52 -3.22
CA VAL A 175 -10.10 16.71 -2.25
C VAL A 175 -11.45 16.50 -2.94
N GLY A 176 -11.65 17.06 -4.14
CA GLY A 176 -12.86 16.90 -4.93
C GLY A 176 -13.09 15.50 -5.52
N SER A 177 -12.14 14.58 -5.33
CA SER A 177 -12.33 13.17 -5.72
C SER A 177 -13.23 12.39 -4.77
N VAL A 178 -13.64 12.96 -3.62
CA VAL A 178 -14.41 12.31 -2.57
C VAL A 178 -15.75 12.98 -2.41
N GLU A 179 -16.83 12.21 -2.52
CA GLU A 179 -18.19 12.65 -2.27
C GLU A 179 -18.78 11.83 -1.12
N PHE A 180 -19.21 12.49 -0.03
CA PHE A 180 -19.85 11.82 1.10
C PHE A 180 -21.35 11.64 0.87
N LYS A 181 -21.84 10.43 1.15
CA LYS A 181 -23.26 10.06 1.24
C LYS A 181 -23.59 9.71 2.69
N ASP A 182 -24.83 9.34 2.99
CA ASP A 182 -25.26 9.10 4.38
C ASP A 182 -24.47 8.00 5.10
N LYS A 183 -24.14 6.89 4.42
CA LYS A 183 -23.53 5.69 5.02
C LYS A 183 -22.23 5.25 4.34
N TYR A 184 -21.81 5.91 3.26
CA TYR A 184 -20.62 5.58 2.50
C TYR A 184 -20.07 6.82 1.80
N CYS A 185 -18.87 6.76 1.28
CA CYS A 185 -18.38 7.78 0.37
C CYS A 185 -18.13 7.20 -1.01
N LEU A 186 -18.30 8.02 -2.03
CA LEU A 186 -17.97 7.69 -3.41
C LEU A 186 -16.65 8.36 -3.76
N ILE A 187 -15.67 7.58 -4.20
CA ILE A 187 -14.44 8.14 -4.74
C ILE A 187 -14.44 8.04 -6.25
N THR A 188 -13.98 9.11 -6.92
CA THR A 188 -13.80 9.13 -8.37
C THR A 188 -12.33 9.28 -8.70
N VAL A 189 -11.78 8.32 -9.45
CA VAL A 189 -10.37 8.28 -9.81
C VAL A 189 -10.20 8.12 -11.31
N ASN A 190 -9.16 8.77 -11.85
CA ASN A 190 -8.78 8.65 -13.25
C ASN A 190 -7.59 7.70 -13.39
N GLY A 191 -7.84 6.52 -13.91
CA GLY A 191 -6.86 5.47 -14.13
C GLY A 191 -6.36 5.37 -15.57
N LYS A 192 -5.51 4.39 -15.85
CA LYS A 192 -4.98 4.12 -17.19
C LYS A 192 -6.07 3.75 -18.21
N THR A 193 -7.18 3.21 -17.73
CA THR A 193 -8.31 2.69 -18.54
C THR A 193 -9.54 3.62 -18.49
N GLY A 194 -9.40 4.81 -17.96
CA GLY A 194 -10.47 5.79 -17.85
C GLY A 194 -10.85 6.14 -16.41
N ILE A 195 -11.94 6.88 -16.26
CA ILE A 195 -12.52 7.30 -14.98
C ILE A 195 -13.35 6.15 -14.41
N LYS A 196 -13.21 5.92 -13.11
CA LYS A 196 -14.06 5.00 -12.35
C LYS A 196 -14.48 5.60 -11.02
N SER A 197 -15.69 5.27 -10.58
CA SER A 197 -16.22 5.64 -9.28
C SER A 197 -16.42 4.39 -8.43
N ILE A 198 -15.98 4.42 -7.18
CA ILE A 198 -15.98 3.26 -6.28
C ILE A 198 -16.64 3.70 -4.96
N PRO A 199 -17.68 3.00 -4.49
CA PRO A 199 -18.26 3.22 -3.16
C PRO A 199 -17.36 2.61 -2.09
N LEU A 200 -17.13 3.35 -1.00
CA LEU A 200 -16.31 2.96 0.14
C LEU A 200 -17.12 3.12 1.43
N VAL A 201 -17.19 2.08 2.22
CA VAL A 201 -17.91 2.04 3.49
C VAL A 201 -16.94 2.16 4.67
N SER A 202 -15.93 1.29 4.72
CA SER A 202 -14.94 1.26 5.80
C SER A 202 -14.02 2.47 5.81
N SER A 203 -13.77 3.08 4.65
CA SER A 203 -12.97 4.30 4.52
C SER A 203 -13.74 5.58 4.87
N PHE A 204 -15.07 5.51 5.06
CA PHE A 204 -15.91 6.70 5.27
C PHE A 204 -15.44 7.55 6.44
N MET A 205 -15.39 6.99 7.64
CA MET A 205 -14.99 7.72 8.85
C MET A 205 -13.50 8.15 8.82
N PRO A 206 -12.55 7.30 8.42
CA PRO A 206 -11.16 7.72 8.23
C PRO A 206 -10.99 8.89 7.25
N LEU A 207 -11.70 8.88 6.11
CA LEU A 207 -11.65 9.98 5.14
C LEU A 207 -12.28 11.26 5.68
N LEU A 208 -13.44 11.15 6.34
CA LEU A 208 -14.11 12.30 6.95
C LEU A 208 -13.20 12.98 7.97
N ARG A 209 -12.56 12.18 8.83
CA ARG A 209 -11.60 12.70 9.82
C ARG A 209 -10.40 13.37 9.17
N TRP A 210 -9.81 12.74 8.16
CA TRP A 210 -8.69 13.32 7.43
C TRP A 210 -9.06 14.64 6.75
N LEU A 211 -10.22 14.69 6.06
CA LEU A 211 -10.65 15.91 5.37
C LEU A 211 -10.95 17.07 6.33
N LYS A 212 -11.42 16.80 7.56
CA LYS A 212 -11.55 17.84 8.58
C LYS A 212 -10.21 18.46 8.98
N GLU A 213 -9.13 17.68 8.96
CA GLU A 213 -7.77 18.12 9.32
C GLU A 213 -6.92 18.50 8.08
N HIS A 214 -7.48 18.39 6.87
CA HIS A 214 -6.75 18.67 5.65
C HIS A 214 -6.38 20.16 5.54
N PRO A 215 -5.11 20.51 5.28
CA PRO A 215 -4.64 21.91 5.29
C PRO A 215 -5.29 22.81 4.23
N ASP A 216 -5.81 22.22 3.16
CA ASP A 216 -6.43 22.93 2.01
C ASP A 216 -7.75 22.22 1.62
N ARG A 217 -8.61 21.95 2.61
CA ARG A 217 -9.84 21.18 2.46
C ARG A 217 -10.89 21.82 1.57
N ASP A 218 -10.88 23.16 1.49
CA ASP A 218 -11.87 23.93 0.75
C ASP A 218 -11.52 24.04 -0.75
N ASN A 219 -10.33 23.62 -1.15
CA ASN A 219 -9.88 23.58 -2.52
C ASN A 219 -10.07 22.19 -3.14
N PRO A 220 -11.06 21.98 -4.02
CA PRO A 220 -11.33 20.66 -4.60
C PRO A 220 -10.17 20.11 -5.46
N ASN A 221 -9.28 20.98 -5.93
CA ASN A 221 -8.10 20.60 -6.73
C ASN A 221 -6.86 20.29 -5.88
N ALA A 222 -6.90 20.56 -4.57
CA ALA A 222 -5.79 20.23 -3.69
C ALA A 222 -5.52 18.72 -3.67
N PRO A 223 -4.24 18.28 -3.58
CA PRO A 223 -3.92 16.88 -3.49
C PRO A 223 -4.51 16.27 -2.21
N LEU A 224 -5.39 15.26 -2.32
CA LEU A 224 -5.97 14.60 -1.14
C LEU A 224 -4.88 14.05 -0.21
N TRP A 225 -3.85 13.46 -0.78
CA TRP A 225 -2.69 12.93 -0.04
C TRP A 225 -1.54 13.94 -0.12
N CYS A 226 -1.58 14.93 0.75
CA CYS A 226 -0.56 15.97 0.81
C CYS A 226 0.54 15.65 1.82
N SER A 227 1.68 16.32 1.67
CA SER A 227 2.79 16.27 2.63
C SER A 227 2.42 17.00 3.92
N LEU A 228 2.73 16.40 5.07
CA LEU A 228 2.60 17.01 6.40
C LEU A 228 3.94 17.59 6.90
N SER A 229 5.00 17.48 6.09
CA SER A 229 6.31 18.05 6.43
C SER A 229 6.27 19.58 6.42
N THR A 230 6.92 20.21 7.38
CA THR A 230 7.02 21.69 7.50
C THR A 230 7.59 22.35 6.25
N ASN A 231 8.58 21.71 5.61
CA ASN A 231 9.26 22.27 4.42
C ASN A 231 8.47 22.11 3.12
N TYR A 232 7.44 21.26 3.09
CA TYR A 232 6.66 20.98 1.88
C TYR A 232 5.18 20.71 2.21
N LYS A 233 4.65 21.48 3.16
CA LYS A 233 3.26 21.34 3.62
C LYS A 233 2.29 21.58 2.47
N GLY A 234 1.28 20.71 2.33
CA GLY A 234 0.27 20.81 1.29
C GLY A 234 0.69 20.26 -0.09
N GLY A 235 1.98 20.07 -0.35
CA GLY A 235 2.45 19.49 -1.60
C GLY A 235 2.06 18.01 -1.75
N ARG A 236 1.88 17.53 -2.99
CA ARG A 236 1.49 16.16 -3.28
C ARG A 236 2.49 15.13 -2.73
N LEU A 237 1.99 14.07 -2.09
CA LEU A 237 2.82 12.96 -1.63
C LEU A 237 3.44 12.23 -2.84
N SER A 238 4.78 12.14 -2.89
CA SER A 238 5.47 11.43 -3.97
C SER A 238 5.36 9.90 -3.81
N TYR A 239 5.44 9.16 -4.92
CA TYR A 239 5.44 7.69 -4.89
C TYR A 239 6.56 7.11 -4.02
N ARG A 240 7.74 7.76 -3.99
CA ARG A 240 8.85 7.34 -3.13
C ARG A 240 8.48 7.43 -1.66
N HIS A 241 7.93 8.55 -1.22
CA HIS A 241 7.51 8.75 0.16
C HIS A 241 6.35 7.80 0.54
N PHE A 242 5.38 7.64 -0.36
CA PHE A 242 4.30 6.68 -0.16
C PHE A 242 4.81 5.25 0.03
N ARG A 243 5.74 4.79 -0.82
CA ARG A 243 6.34 3.46 -0.68
C ARG A 243 7.10 3.30 0.65
N LEU A 244 7.85 4.33 1.06
CA LEU A 244 8.55 4.34 2.34
C LEU A 244 7.59 4.34 3.52
N LEU A 245 6.47 5.08 3.43
CA LEU A 245 5.40 5.06 4.42
C LEU A 245 4.86 3.64 4.62
N ILE A 246 4.45 2.96 3.54
CA ILE A 246 3.93 1.59 3.62
C ILE A 246 4.95 0.64 4.25
N LYS A 247 6.23 0.73 3.88
CA LYS A 247 7.29 -0.10 4.49
C LYS A 247 7.48 0.20 5.99
N ARG A 248 7.43 1.47 6.37
CA ARG A 248 7.54 1.90 7.78
C ARG A 248 6.37 1.36 8.60
N LEU A 249 5.14 1.48 8.08
CA LEU A 249 3.94 0.97 8.76
C LEU A 249 3.97 -0.55 8.93
N ALA A 250 4.37 -1.29 7.89
CA ALA A 250 4.51 -2.75 7.95
C ALA A 250 5.58 -3.17 8.98
N LYS A 251 6.70 -2.45 9.06
CA LYS A 251 7.74 -2.69 10.07
C LYS A 251 7.23 -2.38 11.49
N LYS A 252 6.50 -1.27 11.68
CA LYS A 252 5.92 -0.87 12.97
C LYS A 252 4.81 -1.84 13.43
N ALA A 253 4.10 -2.43 12.47
CA ALA A 253 3.12 -3.49 12.69
C ALA A 253 3.76 -4.89 12.84
N GLU A 254 5.09 -5.00 12.88
CA GLU A 254 5.87 -6.23 13.06
C GLU A 254 5.54 -7.34 12.04
N LEU A 255 5.06 -6.97 10.84
CA LEU A 255 4.70 -7.94 9.83
C LEU A 255 5.96 -8.63 9.26
N LYS A 256 5.94 -9.96 9.24
CA LYS A 256 7.01 -10.79 8.66
C LYS A 256 6.99 -10.83 7.13
N LYS A 257 5.92 -10.31 6.50
CA LYS A 257 5.71 -10.29 5.05
C LYS A 257 6.39 -9.05 4.42
N ASP A 258 6.89 -9.18 3.19
CA ASP A 258 7.28 -7.99 2.41
C ASP A 258 6.00 -7.27 1.94
N VAL A 259 5.77 -6.07 2.45
CA VAL A 259 4.57 -5.28 2.15
C VAL A 259 4.93 -4.14 1.21
N TRP A 260 4.21 -4.06 0.09
CA TRP A 260 4.34 -2.99 -0.91
C TRP A 260 2.95 -2.51 -1.39
N PRO A 261 2.84 -1.33 -1.98
CA PRO A 261 1.53 -0.75 -2.33
C PRO A 261 0.61 -1.63 -3.17
N TYR A 262 1.14 -2.40 -4.13
CA TYR A 262 0.33 -3.29 -4.95
C TYR A 262 -0.17 -4.54 -4.20
N LEU A 263 0.47 -4.91 -3.08
CA LEU A 263 0.02 -6.05 -2.28
C LEU A 263 -1.38 -5.80 -1.71
N PHE A 264 -1.68 -4.58 -1.28
CA PHE A 264 -3.03 -4.18 -0.85
C PHE A 264 -4.07 -4.45 -1.94
N ARG A 265 -3.76 -4.04 -3.18
CA ARG A 265 -4.64 -4.30 -4.32
C ARG A 265 -4.77 -5.79 -4.61
N HIS A 266 -3.69 -6.54 -4.58
CA HIS A 266 -3.74 -7.99 -4.81
C HIS A 266 -4.60 -8.68 -3.76
N SER A 267 -4.43 -8.36 -2.49
CA SER A 267 -5.20 -8.94 -1.38
C SER A 267 -6.69 -8.64 -1.52
N MET A 268 -7.06 -7.37 -1.77
CA MET A 268 -8.47 -7.02 -1.91
C MET A 268 -9.10 -7.64 -3.16
N LEU A 269 -8.44 -7.60 -4.32
CA LEU A 269 -9.00 -8.18 -5.54
C LEU A 269 -9.15 -9.70 -5.45
N THR A 270 -8.25 -10.39 -4.76
CA THR A 270 -8.40 -11.84 -4.49
C THR A 270 -9.63 -12.11 -3.62
N ASN A 271 -9.90 -11.28 -2.60
CA ASN A 271 -11.10 -11.41 -1.79
C ASN A 271 -12.37 -11.08 -2.56
N LEU A 272 -12.37 -10.00 -3.35
CA LEU A 272 -13.52 -9.63 -4.17
C LEU A 272 -13.83 -10.67 -5.25
N ALA A 273 -12.81 -11.38 -5.77
CA ALA A 273 -13.00 -12.46 -6.74
C ALA A 273 -13.81 -13.64 -6.18
N LYS A 274 -13.93 -13.77 -4.85
CA LYS A 274 -14.79 -14.76 -4.19
C LYS A 274 -16.27 -14.41 -4.24
N VAL A 275 -16.59 -13.11 -4.30
CA VAL A 275 -17.95 -12.57 -4.16
C VAL A 275 -18.45 -11.93 -5.45
N PHE A 276 -17.55 -11.33 -6.23
CA PHE A 276 -17.91 -10.62 -7.45
C PHE A 276 -17.87 -11.54 -8.67
N THR A 277 -18.83 -11.35 -9.58
CA THR A 277 -18.70 -11.90 -10.93
C THR A 277 -17.48 -11.28 -11.64
N GLU A 278 -16.96 -11.95 -12.65
CA GLU A 278 -15.80 -11.46 -13.44
C GLU A 278 -16.03 -10.03 -13.97
N ALA A 279 -17.21 -9.74 -14.50
CA ALA A 279 -17.57 -8.42 -15.00
C ALA A 279 -17.56 -7.33 -13.91
N ARG A 280 -18.10 -7.63 -12.72
CA ARG A 280 -18.07 -6.70 -11.58
C ARG A 280 -16.65 -6.47 -11.08
N LEU A 281 -15.82 -7.52 -11.05
CA LEU A 281 -14.42 -7.43 -10.66
C LEU A 281 -13.62 -6.57 -11.65
N GLU A 282 -13.85 -6.74 -12.95
CA GLU A 282 -13.23 -5.93 -14.01
C GLU A 282 -13.60 -4.44 -13.87
N GLN A 283 -14.89 -4.16 -13.68
CA GLN A 283 -15.39 -2.79 -13.47
C GLN A 283 -14.77 -2.16 -12.23
N PHE A 284 -14.77 -2.86 -11.10
CA PHE A 284 -14.20 -2.37 -9.84
C PHE A 284 -12.69 -2.12 -9.97
N ALA A 285 -11.95 -3.08 -10.53
CA ALA A 285 -10.52 -2.98 -10.72
C ALA A 285 -10.10 -1.95 -11.80
N GLY A 286 -11.06 -1.53 -12.66
CA GLY A 286 -10.81 -0.68 -13.81
C GLY A 286 -9.98 -1.43 -14.85
N TRP A 287 -10.39 -2.62 -15.23
CA TRP A 287 -9.86 -3.37 -16.36
C TRP A 287 -10.79 -3.25 -17.56
N VAL A 288 -10.24 -3.48 -18.75
CA VAL A 288 -11.06 -3.60 -19.96
C VAL A 288 -11.81 -4.92 -19.90
N HIS A 289 -13.06 -4.93 -20.33
CA HIS A 289 -13.88 -6.15 -20.37
C HIS A 289 -13.21 -7.26 -21.19
N GLY A 290 -13.25 -8.49 -20.68
CA GLY A 290 -12.56 -9.63 -21.26
C GLY A 290 -11.03 -9.65 -21.02
N SER A 291 -10.55 -8.89 -20.06
CA SER A 291 -9.14 -8.86 -19.70
C SER A 291 -8.69 -10.18 -19.06
N GLU A 292 -7.53 -10.71 -19.46
CA GLU A 292 -6.91 -11.86 -18.79
C GLU A 292 -6.51 -11.56 -17.33
N MET A 293 -6.63 -10.30 -16.89
CA MET A 293 -6.22 -9.91 -15.52
C MET A 293 -7.18 -10.45 -14.47
N SER A 294 -8.48 -10.55 -14.75
CA SER A 294 -9.49 -11.13 -13.84
C SER A 294 -9.17 -12.59 -13.52
N ARG A 295 -8.79 -13.37 -14.54
CA ARG A 295 -8.44 -14.79 -14.42
C ARG A 295 -7.31 -15.06 -13.43
N ARG A 296 -6.37 -14.11 -13.24
CA ARG A 296 -5.29 -14.25 -12.26
C ARG A 296 -5.79 -14.36 -10.83
N TYR A 297 -6.89 -13.69 -10.50
CA TYR A 297 -7.47 -13.65 -9.16
C TYR A 297 -8.46 -14.78 -8.93
N VAL A 298 -9.19 -15.20 -9.97
CA VAL A 298 -10.09 -16.35 -9.92
C VAL A 298 -9.32 -17.65 -9.69
N HIS A 299 -8.10 -17.81 -10.23
CA HIS A 299 -7.29 -19.01 -10.02
C HIS A 299 -6.71 -19.15 -8.59
N PHE A 300 -6.67 -18.09 -7.80
CA PHE A 300 -6.30 -18.17 -6.39
C PHE A 300 -7.39 -18.83 -5.52
N SER A 301 -8.59 -18.96 -6.05
CA SER A 301 -9.77 -19.45 -5.36
C SER A 301 -10.04 -20.96 -5.51
N ALA A 302 -9.05 -21.78 -5.92
CA ALA A 302 -9.27 -23.21 -6.06
C ALA A 302 -9.70 -23.93 -4.75
N ARG A 303 -9.28 -23.41 -3.58
CA ARG A 303 -9.82 -23.85 -2.27
C ARG A 303 -11.26 -23.38 -2.05
N ASP A 304 -11.64 -22.25 -2.66
CA ASP A 304 -12.99 -21.73 -2.54
C ASP A 304 -14.01 -22.55 -3.36
N LEU A 305 -13.56 -23.37 -4.33
CA LEU A 305 -14.43 -24.29 -5.05
C LEU A 305 -14.87 -25.44 -4.13
N GLU A 306 -13.98 -25.98 -3.32
CA GLU A 306 -14.31 -27.00 -2.31
C GLU A 306 -15.33 -26.43 -1.30
N ASP A 307 -15.06 -25.23 -0.78
CA ASP A 307 -15.95 -24.53 0.13
C ASP A 307 -17.33 -24.27 -0.50
N ALA A 308 -17.37 -23.76 -1.71
CA ALA A 308 -18.61 -23.51 -2.45
C ALA A 308 -19.41 -24.80 -2.72
N VAL A 309 -18.74 -25.91 -3.03
CA VAL A 309 -19.40 -27.20 -3.19
C VAL A 309 -19.96 -27.71 -1.85
N LEU A 310 -19.20 -27.59 -0.76
CA LEU A 310 -19.65 -27.97 0.59
C LEU A 310 -20.83 -27.10 1.06
N GLU A 311 -20.81 -25.81 0.77
CA GLU A 311 -21.93 -24.89 1.05
C GLU A 311 -23.18 -25.24 0.24
N LEU A 312 -23.02 -25.56 -1.05
CA LEU A 312 -24.12 -25.98 -1.94
C LEU A 312 -24.84 -27.22 -1.39
N HIS A 313 -24.07 -28.14 -0.78
CA HIS A 313 -24.62 -29.36 -0.19
C HIS A 313 -24.99 -29.23 1.29
N GLY A 314 -24.90 -28.03 1.88
CA GLY A 314 -25.21 -27.78 3.28
C GLY A 314 -24.23 -28.41 4.28
N LEU A 315 -23.08 -28.92 3.81
CA LEU A 315 -22.03 -29.51 4.64
C LEU A 315 -21.14 -28.47 5.31
N LYS A 316 -21.13 -27.25 4.78
CA LYS A 316 -20.47 -26.10 5.37
C LYS A 316 -21.48 -24.92 5.41
N LYS A 317 -21.56 -24.23 6.53
CA LYS A 317 -22.33 -22.98 6.59
C LYS A 317 -21.54 -21.90 5.83
N PRO A 318 -22.24 -20.95 5.14
CA PRO A 318 -21.57 -19.78 4.58
C PRO A 318 -20.69 -19.17 5.66
N ASP A 319 -19.45 -18.89 5.30
CA ASP A 319 -18.46 -18.40 6.25
C ASP A 319 -18.89 -17.02 6.75
N ASP A 320 -19.46 -17.01 7.97
CA ASP A 320 -19.91 -15.79 8.67
C ASP A 320 -18.73 -15.03 9.29
N SER A 321 -17.49 -15.52 9.06
CA SER A 321 -16.25 -14.80 9.35
C SER A 321 -16.19 -13.57 8.46
N GLY A 322 -16.91 -12.55 8.89
CA GLY A 322 -17.17 -11.30 8.15
C GLY A 322 -15.96 -10.83 7.36
N GLY A 323 -16.19 -10.55 6.08
CA GLY A 323 -15.16 -10.18 5.11
C GLY A 323 -14.12 -9.20 5.67
N LEU A 324 -12.95 -9.12 5.04
CA LEU A 324 -11.76 -8.35 5.46
C LEU A 324 -12.06 -6.94 6.00
N LEU A 325 -13.18 -6.35 5.61
CA LEU A 325 -13.58 -4.98 5.94
C LEU A 325 -14.98 -4.90 6.60
N ARG A 326 -15.42 -5.96 7.28
CA ARG A 326 -16.69 -5.91 8.04
C ARG A 326 -16.60 -4.82 9.12
N LEU A 327 -17.62 -3.96 9.16
CA LEU A 327 -17.75 -2.94 10.20
C LEU A 327 -17.91 -3.60 11.57
N VAL A 328 -17.39 -2.93 12.60
CA VAL A 328 -17.49 -3.35 14.00
C VAL A 328 -18.58 -2.53 14.67
N GLU A 329 -19.63 -3.21 15.14
CA GLU A 329 -20.67 -2.55 15.91
C GLU A 329 -20.20 -2.26 17.34
N CYS A 330 -20.41 -1.03 17.80
CA CYS A 330 -20.07 -0.64 19.16
C CYS A 330 -21.09 -1.26 20.15
N PRO A 331 -20.65 -2.05 21.13
CA PRO A 331 -21.54 -2.68 22.10
C PRO A 331 -22.25 -1.66 23.01
N ARG A 332 -21.69 -0.43 23.12
CA ARG A 332 -22.25 0.61 23.97
C ARG A 332 -23.34 1.46 23.29
N CYS A 333 -23.16 1.81 22.02
CA CYS A 333 -24.04 2.75 21.31
C CYS A 333 -24.58 2.27 19.97
N GLY A 334 -24.26 1.04 19.54
CA GLY A 334 -24.68 0.46 18.26
C GLY A 334 -24.03 1.08 17.01
N ALA A 335 -23.14 2.07 17.16
CA ALA A 335 -22.51 2.72 16.02
C ALA A 335 -21.59 1.77 15.26
N GLN A 336 -21.67 1.81 13.94
CA GLN A 336 -20.80 1.05 13.04
C GLN A 336 -19.44 1.73 12.91
N ASN A 337 -18.36 0.99 13.18
CA ASN A 337 -16.99 1.49 13.15
C ASN A 337 -16.16 0.72 12.12
N SER A 338 -15.16 1.39 11.56
CA SER A 338 -14.22 0.76 10.62
C SER A 338 -13.38 -0.33 11.32
N PRO A 339 -13.04 -1.45 10.65
CA PRO A 339 -12.22 -2.51 11.22
C PRO A 339 -10.84 -1.97 11.64
N GLY A 340 -10.30 -2.45 12.77
CA GLY A 340 -9.02 -1.95 13.34
C GLY A 340 -9.12 -0.58 14.04
N THR A 341 -10.34 -0.09 14.29
CA THR A 341 -10.56 1.13 15.09
C THR A 341 -10.48 0.79 16.58
N VAL A 342 -9.61 1.48 17.32
CA VAL A 342 -9.40 1.25 18.75
C VAL A 342 -10.56 1.80 19.60
N TYR A 343 -11.10 2.97 19.22
CA TYR A 343 -12.18 3.63 19.93
C TYR A 343 -13.39 3.83 19.03
N CYS A 344 -14.59 3.71 19.59
CA CYS A 344 -15.82 4.06 18.88
C CYS A 344 -15.80 5.53 18.45
N SER A 345 -16.06 5.77 17.16
CA SER A 345 -16.06 7.11 16.58
C SER A 345 -17.16 8.02 17.15
N LEU A 346 -18.22 7.44 17.70
CA LEU A 346 -19.36 8.20 18.25
C LEU A 346 -19.27 8.41 19.76
N CYS A 347 -19.04 7.34 20.54
CA CYS A 347 -19.11 7.41 22.00
C CYS A 347 -17.78 7.21 22.72
N GLY A 348 -16.67 7.04 22.02
CA GLY A 348 -15.34 6.84 22.59
C GLY A 348 -15.11 5.50 23.29
N PHE A 349 -16.07 4.56 23.25
CA PHE A 349 -15.92 3.24 23.86
C PHE A 349 -14.74 2.48 23.21
N VAL A 350 -13.94 1.79 24.03
CA VAL A 350 -12.78 0.99 23.54
C VAL A 350 -13.31 -0.27 22.86
N LEU A 351 -12.98 -0.40 21.56
CA LEU A 351 -13.39 -1.53 20.72
C LEU A 351 -12.31 -2.60 20.61
N ASP A 352 -11.08 -2.24 20.96
CA ASP A 352 -9.92 -3.13 20.89
C ASP A 352 -9.77 -3.88 22.21
N LYS A 353 -9.90 -5.22 22.16
CA LYS A 353 -9.79 -6.08 23.34
C LYS A 353 -8.42 -6.02 24.03
N GLU A 354 -7.35 -5.93 23.24
CA GLU A 354 -5.99 -5.86 23.78
C GLU A 354 -5.76 -4.56 24.53
N MET A 355 -6.26 -3.44 23.98
CA MET A 355 -6.21 -2.15 24.64
C MET A 355 -7.03 -2.12 25.95
N VAL A 356 -8.18 -2.83 26.00
CA VAL A 356 -8.97 -2.96 27.24
C VAL A 356 -8.16 -3.67 28.33
N ILE A 357 -7.48 -4.75 27.96
CA ILE A 357 -6.63 -5.50 28.90
C ILE A 357 -5.49 -4.59 29.42
N GLU A 358 -4.77 -3.93 28.51
CA GLU A 358 -3.67 -3.02 28.85
C GLU A 358 -4.12 -1.86 29.75
N LEU A 359 -5.29 -1.28 29.50
CA LEU A 359 -5.84 -0.22 30.34
C LEU A 359 -6.21 -0.73 31.74
N ASN A 360 -6.81 -1.91 31.82
CA ASN A 360 -7.15 -2.53 33.11
C ASN A 360 -5.89 -2.89 33.92
N GLU A 361 -4.82 -3.37 33.26
CA GLU A 361 -3.54 -3.66 33.93
C GLU A 361 -2.91 -2.37 34.47
N ARG A 362 -2.88 -1.30 33.68
CA ARG A 362 -2.37 0.01 34.12
C ARG A 362 -3.19 0.63 35.25
N GLU A 363 -4.50 0.42 35.27
CA GLU A 363 -5.33 0.86 36.40
C GLU A 363 -4.99 0.07 37.67
N ARG A 364 -4.86 -1.25 37.59
CA ARG A 364 -4.43 -2.09 38.69
C ARG A 364 -3.07 -1.68 39.27
N GLU A 365 -2.08 -1.48 38.37
CA GLU A 365 -0.74 -1.02 38.80
C GLU A 365 -0.81 0.31 39.53
N LYS A 366 -1.66 1.26 39.13
CA LYS A 366 -1.87 2.54 39.80
C LYS A 366 -2.53 2.36 41.17
N ASP A 367 -3.55 1.51 41.23
CA ASP A 367 -4.25 1.22 42.49
C ASP A 367 -3.30 0.55 43.49
N GLU A 368 -2.48 -0.40 43.05
CA GLU A 368 -1.45 -1.03 43.89
C GLU A 368 -0.41 -0.01 44.40
N GLU A 369 0.03 0.92 43.55
CA GLU A 369 0.95 2.00 43.95
C GLU A 369 0.31 2.95 44.97
N VAL A 370 -0.96 3.30 44.82
CA VAL A 370 -1.72 4.12 45.75
C VAL A 370 -1.86 3.40 47.08
N ILE A 371 -2.21 2.11 47.07
CA ILE A 371 -2.32 1.29 48.30
C ILE A 371 -0.96 1.24 49.00
N ARG A 372 0.12 0.99 48.30
CA ARG A 372 1.48 0.96 48.88
C ARG A 372 1.86 2.29 49.53
N ARG A 373 1.52 3.41 48.89
CA ARG A 373 1.78 4.75 49.50
C ARG A 373 0.94 5.01 50.72
N LEU A 374 -0.30 4.55 50.74
CA LEU A 374 -1.15 4.68 51.90
C LEU A 374 -0.63 3.85 53.09
N GLU A 375 -0.15 2.63 52.85
CA GLU A 375 0.47 1.79 53.85
C GLU A 375 1.78 2.41 54.41
N GLU A 376 2.61 3.02 53.55
CA GLU A 376 3.81 3.72 53.96
C GLU A 376 3.48 4.95 54.83
N LEU A 377 2.46 5.71 54.45
CA LEU A 377 1.98 6.86 55.24
C LEU A 377 1.39 6.42 56.60
N ALA A 378 0.65 5.32 56.63
CA ALA A 378 0.11 4.76 57.87
C ALA A 378 1.25 4.36 58.83
N LYS A 379 2.28 3.66 58.34
CA LYS A 379 3.46 3.32 59.14
C LYS A 379 4.20 4.54 59.66
N ARG A 380 4.31 5.60 58.87
CA ARG A 380 4.91 6.87 59.27
C ARG A 380 4.08 7.59 60.35
N LEU A 381 2.76 7.54 60.26
CA LEU A 381 1.85 8.06 61.25
C LEU A 381 1.98 7.30 62.58
N GLU A 382 1.97 5.98 62.56
CA GLU A 382 2.17 5.14 63.73
C GLU A 382 3.51 5.46 64.43
N ALA A 383 4.60 5.56 63.65
CA ALA A 383 5.92 5.93 64.21
C ALA A 383 5.95 7.34 64.80
N LEU A 384 5.23 8.31 64.24
CA LEU A 384 5.07 9.65 64.79
C LEU A 384 4.23 9.64 66.05
N GLU A 385 3.17 8.86 66.14
CA GLU A 385 2.35 8.67 67.33
C GLU A 385 3.15 8.05 68.44
N GLU A 386 3.95 7.03 68.22
CA GLU A 386 4.87 6.43 69.17
C GLU A 386 5.92 7.44 69.68
N THR A 387 6.49 8.21 68.75
CA THR A 387 7.46 9.26 69.13
C THR A 387 6.82 10.36 69.97
N PHE A 388 5.62 10.78 69.64
CA PHE A 388 4.85 11.77 70.41
C PHE A 388 4.49 11.28 71.80
N HIS A 389 4.08 10.00 71.93
CA HIS A 389 3.86 9.36 73.22
C HIS A 389 5.12 9.30 74.08
N HIS A 390 6.25 9.02 73.44
CA HIS A 390 7.53 8.94 74.17
C HIS A 390 8.01 10.32 74.67
N VAL A 391 7.79 11.37 73.86
CA VAL A 391 8.27 12.72 74.16
C VAL A 391 7.33 13.47 75.09
N PHE A 392 6.03 13.31 74.97
CA PHE A 392 5.04 14.14 75.67
C PHE A 392 4.24 13.41 76.76
N GLY A 393 4.42 12.10 76.99
CA GLY A 393 3.81 11.33 78.06
C GLY A 393 2.27 11.28 78.06
N VAL A 394 1.61 11.66 77.00
CA VAL A 394 0.16 11.71 76.84
C VAL A 394 -0.35 10.41 76.20
N LYS A 395 -1.15 9.60 76.91
CA LYS A 395 -1.87 8.48 76.31
C LYS A 395 -3.01 9.03 75.48
N ALA A 396 -3.05 8.73 74.19
CA ALA A 396 -4.19 9.01 73.30
C ALA A 396 -5.39 8.20 73.82
N GLU A 397 -6.47 8.86 74.20
CA GLU A 397 -7.75 8.19 74.42
C GLU A 397 -8.23 7.58 73.02
N SER A 398 -8.53 6.29 73.08
CA SER A 398 -8.99 5.53 71.93
C SER A 398 -10.25 6.17 71.35
N TYR A 399 -10.14 6.76 70.17
CA TYR A 399 -11.31 7.10 69.33
C TYR A 399 -12.06 5.81 68.99
N ARG A 400 -13.19 5.53 69.66
CA ARG A 400 -14.11 4.47 69.34
C ARG A 400 -14.68 4.79 67.93
N LYS A 401 -14.48 3.87 67.02
CA LYS A 401 -15.24 3.88 65.75
C LYS A 401 -16.75 3.90 66.06
N PRO A 402 -17.54 4.73 65.38
CA PRO A 402 -19.00 4.59 65.48
C PRO A 402 -19.42 3.29 64.81
N ASP A 403 -20.17 2.47 65.56
CA ASP A 403 -20.79 1.24 65.07
C ASP A 403 -21.67 1.53 63.84
N SER A 404 -21.33 0.94 62.71
CA SER A 404 -22.20 0.89 61.54
C SER A 404 -23.19 -0.25 61.70
N SER A 405 -24.20 -0.06 62.54
CA SER A 405 -25.38 -0.90 62.56
C SER A 405 -26.61 -0.02 62.74
N SER A 406 -27.26 0.32 61.62
CA SER A 406 -28.74 0.37 61.50
C SER A 406 -29.17 1.06 60.20
N SER A 407 -29.93 0.30 59.44
CA SER A 407 -30.87 0.63 58.37
C SER A 407 -30.34 0.72 56.97
#